data_c80e10c40b54373ef715566236602b2f
#
_entry.id   c80e10c40b54373ef715566236602b2f
#
_cell.length_a   1.000
_cell.length_b   1.000
_cell.length_c   1.000
_cell.angle_alpha   90.00
_cell.angle_beta   90.00
_cell.angle_gamma   90.00
#
_symmetry.space_group_name_H-M   'P 1'
#
loop_
_entity.id
_entity.type
_entity.pdbx_description
1 polymer ?
#
loop_
_entity_poly.entity_id
_entity_poly.type
_entity_poly.pdbx_seq_one_letter_code
_entity_poly.pdbx_strand_id
1 'polypeptide(L)'
;MSPQLPYPELLQPLSPGNTVNAGIRLYRAHFKEYSGIAVTTVVWIAGLLILAVPIAFIFYAVLPPAIATLLILPLGFVLSFYCFGRYLAGSAAISRLVFKELLGEFETAKDAKRFTNARAWGFWVIGLILFALFSALIIGVYLALAIVLALIFSSLGGFAALQNNPFGVLEGLVRSPATAIALFLGILAIVVVFTIAWTWVAARFAITELPYGIEPETKPADSVGRSWTLTEKNAWHTVMVLFVSSLIMVPVSVVLQIVSSILQVILVGLSGSDNSAVLAVVYLASFALGMLGIVITLPIAQSIKGVLYFDLCNRREGLKLQLPRDEPRDKVPTDTTPVRSTLELFKKVTLLTPESVELEFILAGIGNRALALLIDNLLVLLGISFFWFFGTLFATQLVTVLSPDRYAVAILWFVAIAFLGTFLISSGYFVLFETLRQGQTPGKRFAQIRVIRDDGRPVGLTQAVLRALLRPIDDTFFIVGAVLILFDKNEKRLGDLVAGTLVIQEERMSTKRSIALSDSAQSLARQLPTLSDITQLQPDDFAVVREFLQRRDFLTAKARTDLSMNLARQTRTLVHLETIPAGVTSDQFLEAIYLAYQSGGT
;
A
#
# COMPACT_ATOMS: atom_id res chain seq x y z
N MET A 1 28.19 -2.46 -25.98
CA MET A 1 27.26 -2.95 -24.95
C MET A 1 26.89 -1.77 -24.10
N SER A 2 25.70 -1.21 -24.29
CA SER A 2 25.17 -0.08 -23.50
C SER A 2 25.11 -0.45 -22.01
N PRO A 3 25.39 0.46 -21.08
CA PRO A 3 25.23 0.22 -19.66
C PRO A 3 23.74 0.01 -19.41
N GLN A 4 23.35 -1.25 -19.22
CA GLN A 4 21.98 -1.55 -18.77
C GLN A 4 21.78 -0.88 -17.43
N LEU A 5 20.81 0.02 -17.36
CA LEU A 5 20.31 0.56 -16.08
C LEU A 5 20.04 -0.63 -15.15
N PRO A 6 20.41 -0.56 -13.85
CA PRO A 6 20.28 -1.70 -12.94
C PRO A 6 18.85 -2.24 -12.84
N TYR A 7 17.84 -1.46 -13.25
CA TYR A 7 16.42 -1.87 -13.24
C TYR A 7 15.64 -1.18 -14.36
N PRO A 8 15.70 -1.67 -15.62
CA PRO A 8 14.92 -1.08 -16.72
C PRO A 8 13.41 -1.13 -16.47
N GLU A 9 12.95 -2.06 -15.65
CA GLU A 9 11.55 -2.25 -15.26
C GLU A 9 10.99 -1.09 -14.41
N LEU A 10 11.85 -0.28 -13.79
CA LEU A 10 11.45 0.88 -12.96
C LEU A 10 11.30 2.19 -13.75
N LEU A 11 11.51 2.18 -15.06
CA LEU A 11 11.27 3.36 -15.90
C LEU A 11 9.78 3.72 -15.91
N GLN A 12 8.90 2.74 -15.88
CA GLN A 12 7.45 2.94 -15.85
C GLN A 12 6.91 3.05 -14.42
N PRO A 13 5.84 3.83 -14.20
CA PRO A 13 5.15 3.87 -12.92
C PRO A 13 4.65 2.49 -12.49
N LEU A 14 5.00 2.10 -11.27
CA LEU A 14 4.64 0.80 -10.73
C LEU A 14 3.13 0.71 -10.42
N SER A 15 2.50 -0.44 -10.67
CA SER A 15 1.17 -0.71 -10.13
C SER A 15 1.22 -0.85 -8.59
N PRO A 16 0.10 -0.66 -7.85
CA PRO A 16 0.10 -0.80 -6.40
C PRO A 16 0.65 -2.15 -5.93
N GLY A 17 0.26 -3.24 -6.60
CA GLY A 17 0.75 -4.58 -6.29
C GLY A 17 2.25 -4.75 -6.59
N ASN A 18 2.75 -4.16 -7.66
CA ASN A 18 4.17 -4.21 -8.01
C ASN A 18 5.05 -3.41 -7.04
N THR A 19 4.56 -2.26 -6.56
CA THR A 19 5.22 -1.50 -5.49
C THR A 19 5.40 -2.34 -4.23
N VAL A 20 4.35 -3.07 -3.84
CA VAL A 20 4.39 -3.98 -2.68
C VAL A 20 5.32 -5.17 -2.93
N ASN A 21 5.25 -5.79 -4.10
CA ASN A 21 6.13 -6.90 -4.47
C ASN A 21 7.60 -6.51 -4.42
N ALA A 22 7.96 -5.37 -5.00
CA ALA A 22 9.32 -4.85 -4.99
C ALA A 22 9.83 -4.62 -3.55
N GLY A 23 9.00 -4.01 -2.69
CA GLY A 23 9.35 -3.80 -1.28
C GLY A 23 9.61 -5.09 -0.52
N ILE A 24 8.77 -6.12 -0.71
CA ILE A 24 8.96 -7.43 -0.08
C ILE A 24 10.21 -8.14 -0.59
N ARG A 25 10.53 -8.04 -1.87
CA ARG A 25 11.75 -8.65 -2.44
C ARG A 25 13.02 -7.99 -1.91
N LEU A 26 13.04 -6.67 -1.83
CA LEU A 26 14.14 -5.93 -1.22
C LEU A 26 14.32 -6.30 0.27
N TYR A 27 13.22 -6.42 1.01
CA TYR A 27 13.27 -6.92 2.39
C TYR A 27 13.88 -8.32 2.48
N ARG A 28 13.48 -9.26 1.62
CA ARG A 28 14.05 -10.62 1.61
C ARG A 28 15.54 -10.62 1.28
N ALA A 29 15.97 -9.80 0.33
CA ALA A 29 17.37 -9.68 -0.06
C ALA A 29 18.24 -9.17 1.10
N HIS A 30 17.71 -8.23 1.89
CA HIS A 30 18.41 -7.58 2.99
C HIS A 30 17.83 -7.89 4.38
N PHE A 31 17.26 -9.10 4.53
CA PHE A 31 16.54 -9.50 5.75
C PHE A 31 17.32 -9.22 7.04
N LYS A 32 18.59 -9.65 7.10
CA LYS A 32 19.44 -9.49 8.31
C LYS A 32 19.66 -8.02 8.67
N GLU A 33 19.93 -7.18 7.68
CA GLU A 33 20.20 -5.76 7.87
C GLU A 33 18.97 -5.01 8.34
N TYR A 34 17.84 -5.19 7.65
CA TYR A 34 16.59 -4.48 7.96
C TYR A 34 15.96 -4.95 9.27
N SER A 35 16.02 -6.26 9.56
CA SER A 35 15.56 -6.79 10.85
C SER A 35 16.45 -6.32 12.00
N GLY A 36 17.77 -6.20 11.80
CA GLY A 36 18.68 -5.64 12.79
C GLY A 36 18.40 -4.17 13.11
N ILE A 37 17.99 -3.37 12.10
CA ILE A 37 17.53 -1.99 12.32
C ILE A 37 16.21 -2.02 13.09
N ALA A 38 15.26 -2.88 12.73
CA ALA A 38 13.95 -2.97 13.35
C ALA A 38 14.05 -3.31 14.86
N VAL A 39 14.86 -4.30 15.23
CA VAL A 39 15.09 -4.64 16.65
C VAL A 39 15.53 -3.40 17.45
N THR A 40 16.55 -2.69 16.97
CA THR A 40 17.05 -1.48 17.67
C THR A 40 16.02 -0.34 17.69
N THR A 41 15.13 -0.30 16.71
CA THR A 41 14.07 0.71 16.60
C THR A 41 12.94 0.43 17.59
N VAL A 42 12.54 -0.84 17.71
CA VAL A 42 11.46 -1.28 18.61
C VAL A 42 11.85 -1.11 20.09
N VAL A 43 13.13 -1.21 20.41
CA VAL A 43 13.64 -0.94 21.77
C VAL A 43 13.22 0.46 22.28
N TRP A 44 13.10 1.46 21.42
CA TRP A 44 12.62 2.78 21.84
C TRP A 44 11.15 2.80 22.28
N ILE A 45 10.29 1.97 21.68
CA ILE A 45 8.89 1.80 22.13
C ILE A 45 8.86 1.05 23.46
N ALA A 46 9.61 -0.05 23.56
CA ALA A 46 9.73 -0.81 24.80
C ALA A 46 10.35 0.05 25.92
N GLY A 47 11.36 0.85 25.59
CA GLY A 47 12.04 1.77 26.52
C GLY A 47 11.10 2.80 27.13
N LEU A 48 10.09 3.25 26.37
CA LEU A 48 9.06 4.14 26.92
C LEU A 48 8.35 3.51 28.13
N LEU A 49 7.90 2.26 28.00
CA LEU A 49 7.20 1.57 29.10
C LEU A 49 8.16 1.18 30.23
N ILE A 50 9.36 0.69 29.88
CA ILE A 50 10.39 0.31 30.87
C ILE A 50 10.82 1.50 31.73
N LEU A 51 10.82 2.71 31.19
CA LEU A 51 11.19 3.92 31.90
C LEU A 51 9.97 4.60 32.57
N ALA A 52 8.86 4.72 31.85
CA ALA A 52 7.69 5.46 32.33
C ALA A 52 7.01 4.78 33.53
N VAL A 53 6.91 3.44 33.54
CA VAL A 53 6.22 2.71 34.62
C VAL A 53 6.96 2.83 35.96
N PRO A 54 8.28 2.57 36.08
CA PRO A 54 8.99 2.78 37.33
C PRO A 54 9.00 4.25 37.78
N ILE A 55 9.16 5.20 36.86
CA ILE A 55 9.09 6.63 37.17
C ILE A 55 7.73 6.97 37.77
N ALA A 56 6.65 6.54 37.11
CA ALA A 56 5.29 6.77 37.62
C ALA A 56 5.10 6.16 39.03
N PHE A 57 5.55 4.92 39.22
CA PHE A 57 5.49 4.22 40.48
C PHE A 57 6.22 5.00 41.61
N ILE A 58 7.45 5.48 41.36
CA ILE A 58 8.21 6.28 42.31
C ILE A 58 7.47 7.57 42.65
N PHE A 59 6.93 8.29 41.67
CA PHE A 59 6.21 9.54 41.92
C PHE A 59 4.95 9.32 42.75
N TYR A 60 4.16 8.26 42.46
CA TYR A 60 2.97 7.93 43.25
C TYR A 60 3.29 7.39 44.65
N ALA A 61 4.48 6.80 44.86
CA ALA A 61 4.92 6.33 46.16
C ALA A 61 5.42 7.46 47.07
N VAL A 62 5.96 8.56 46.49
CA VAL A 62 6.61 9.64 47.24
C VAL A 62 5.73 10.88 47.35
N LEU A 63 4.87 11.16 46.36
CA LEU A 63 4.09 12.40 46.26
C LEU A 63 2.59 12.14 46.39
N PRO A 64 1.80 13.14 46.89
CA PRO A 64 0.35 13.08 46.82
C PRO A 64 -0.14 12.83 45.39
N PRO A 65 -1.20 12.02 45.19
CA PRO A 65 -1.64 11.60 43.84
C PRO A 65 -1.89 12.75 42.87
N ALA A 66 -2.42 13.88 43.32
CA ALA A 66 -2.66 15.05 42.49
C ALA A 66 -1.36 15.67 41.95
N ILE A 67 -0.33 15.79 42.82
CA ILE A 67 0.98 16.33 42.44
C ILE A 67 1.72 15.34 41.55
N ALA A 68 1.68 14.05 41.90
CA ALA A 68 2.27 12.99 41.07
C ALA A 68 1.69 13.03 39.66
N THR A 69 0.36 13.08 39.51
CA THR A 69 -0.31 13.15 38.19
C THR A 69 0.09 14.40 37.42
N LEU A 70 0.13 15.58 38.09
CA LEU A 70 0.51 16.84 37.45
C LEU A 70 1.93 16.83 36.88
N LEU A 71 2.86 16.09 37.49
CA LEU A 71 4.25 15.97 37.05
C LEU A 71 4.44 14.84 36.01
N ILE A 72 3.76 13.70 36.23
CA ILE A 72 3.92 12.52 35.36
C ILE A 72 3.33 12.76 33.97
N LEU A 73 2.18 13.46 33.85
CA LEU A 73 1.53 13.69 32.57
C LEU A 73 2.42 14.46 31.58
N PRO A 74 3.00 15.64 31.91
CA PRO A 74 3.89 16.36 31.01
C PRO A 74 5.18 15.56 30.70
N LEU A 75 5.77 14.92 31.72
CA LEU A 75 6.98 14.13 31.57
C LEU A 75 6.73 12.94 30.65
N GLY A 76 5.64 12.20 30.86
CA GLY A 76 5.22 11.09 30.03
C GLY A 76 4.94 11.52 28.59
N PHE A 77 4.32 12.69 28.41
CA PHE A 77 4.09 13.27 27.08
C PHE A 77 5.41 13.54 26.36
N VAL A 78 6.34 14.26 26.97
CA VAL A 78 7.66 14.55 26.36
C VAL A 78 8.43 13.27 26.05
N LEU A 79 8.46 12.32 27.01
CA LEU A 79 9.15 11.04 26.83
C LEU A 79 8.53 10.22 25.68
N SER A 80 7.20 10.20 25.58
CA SER A 80 6.49 9.52 24.51
C SER A 80 6.85 10.07 23.13
N PHE A 81 6.84 11.39 22.98
CA PHE A 81 7.21 12.04 21.73
C PHE A 81 8.69 11.85 21.39
N TYR A 82 9.58 11.87 22.39
CA TYR A 82 10.99 11.58 22.17
C TYR A 82 11.22 10.14 21.66
N CYS A 83 10.64 9.15 22.34
CA CYS A 83 10.73 7.76 21.91
C CYS A 83 10.08 7.54 20.54
N PHE A 84 8.96 8.20 20.26
CA PHE A 84 8.32 8.16 18.95
C PHE A 84 9.20 8.78 17.86
N GLY A 85 9.86 9.91 18.11
CA GLY A 85 10.82 10.50 17.18
C GLY A 85 12.01 9.58 16.88
N ARG A 86 12.52 8.89 17.89
CA ARG A 86 13.58 7.86 17.73
C ARG A 86 13.11 6.64 16.94
N TYR A 87 11.87 6.22 17.18
CA TYR A 87 11.23 5.16 16.40
C TYR A 87 11.08 5.56 14.93
N LEU A 88 10.60 6.77 14.63
CA LEU A 88 10.48 7.27 13.26
C LEU A 88 11.85 7.38 12.58
N ALA A 89 12.87 7.85 13.29
CA ALA A 89 14.23 7.92 12.76
C ALA A 89 14.77 6.54 12.36
N GLY A 90 14.59 5.54 13.25
CA GLY A 90 15.01 4.17 12.96
C GLY A 90 14.22 3.54 11.81
N SER A 91 12.90 3.79 11.76
CA SER A 91 12.06 3.29 10.67
C SER A 91 12.42 3.92 9.31
N ALA A 92 12.66 5.23 9.27
CA ALA A 92 13.07 5.95 8.07
C ALA A 92 14.43 5.48 7.53
N ALA A 93 15.35 4.96 8.39
CA ALA A 93 16.61 4.42 7.96
C ALA A 93 16.45 3.23 6.99
N ILE A 94 15.45 2.37 7.21
CA ILE A 94 15.15 1.26 6.30
C ILE A 94 14.67 1.78 4.94
N SER A 95 13.73 2.72 4.95
CA SER A 95 13.21 3.32 3.71
C SER A 95 14.29 4.07 2.93
N ARG A 96 15.26 4.70 3.65
CA ARG A 96 16.40 5.36 3.04
C ARG A 96 17.31 4.36 2.31
N LEU A 97 17.62 3.23 2.94
CA LEU A 97 18.43 2.17 2.31
C LEU A 97 17.76 1.67 1.01
N VAL A 98 16.47 1.38 1.09
CA VAL A 98 15.68 0.96 -0.08
C VAL A 98 15.72 2.01 -1.20
N PHE A 99 15.50 3.27 -0.87
CA PHE A 99 15.49 4.37 -1.85
C PHE A 99 16.86 4.53 -2.52
N LYS A 100 17.96 4.51 -1.73
CA LYS A 100 19.33 4.61 -2.23
C LYS A 100 19.68 3.44 -3.14
N GLU A 101 19.31 2.22 -2.76
CA GLU A 101 19.53 1.03 -3.58
C GLU A 101 18.79 1.11 -4.93
N LEU A 102 17.55 1.62 -4.96
CA LEU A 102 16.80 1.83 -6.20
C LEU A 102 17.41 2.91 -7.11
N LEU A 103 18.17 3.85 -6.53
CA LEU A 103 18.97 4.82 -7.29
C LEU A 103 20.31 4.23 -7.77
N GLY A 104 20.68 3.04 -7.32
CA GLY A 104 22.00 2.45 -7.59
C GLY A 104 23.10 2.96 -6.66
N GLU A 105 22.76 3.67 -5.59
CA GLU A 105 23.69 4.17 -4.58
C GLU A 105 23.77 3.18 -3.40
N PHE A 106 24.98 2.83 -2.99
CA PHE A 106 25.18 1.93 -1.86
C PHE A 106 25.41 2.72 -0.57
N GLU A 107 24.59 2.46 0.43
CA GLU A 107 24.74 3.00 1.77
C GLU A 107 24.72 1.85 2.79
N THR A 108 25.59 1.90 3.81
CA THR A 108 25.57 0.87 4.85
C THR A 108 24.44 1.11 5.86
N ALA A 109 23.93 0.04 6.48
CA ALA A 109 22.93 0.14 7.54
C ALA A 109 23.39 1.04 8.71
N LYS A 110 24.71 1.09 8.98
CA LYS A 110 25.31 1.92 10.01
C LYS A 110 25.24 3.41 9.64
N ASP A 111 25.55 3.74 8.39
CA ASP A 111 25.55 5.14 7.91
C ASP A 111 24.12 5.68 7.81
N ALA A 112 23.19 4.89 7.29
CA ALA A 112 21.76 5.24 7.24
C ALA A 112 21.22 5.54 8.65
N LYS A 113 21.51 4.66 9.64
CA LYS A 113 21.14 4.90 11.04
C LYS A 113 21.81 6.12 11.65
N ARG A 114 23.08 6.34 11.34
CA ARG A 114 23.81 7.52 11.82
C ARG A 114 23.17 8.80 11.29
N PHE A 115 22.84 8.84 10.03
CA PHE A 115 22.18 9.98 9.39
C PHE A 115 20.82 10.28 10.00
N THR A 116 19.94 9.28 10.09
CA THR A 116 18.57 9.47 10.61
C THR A 116 18.57 9.75 12.10
N ASN A 117 19.44 9.09 12.90
CA ASN A 117 19.53 9.32 14.34
C ASN A 117 20.07 10.71 14.69
N ALA A 118 21.00 11.27 13.90
CA ALA A 118 21.46 12.65 14.08
C ALA A 118 20.32 13.66 13.91
N ARG A 119 19.27 13.29 13.17
CA ARG A 119 18.09 14.10 12.87
C ARG A 119 16.87 13.76 13.74
N ALA A 120 17.01 12.97 14.80
CA ALA A 120 15.90 12.46 15.62
C ALA A 120 14.96 13.56 16.14
N TRP A 121 15.48 14.74 16.49
CA TRP A 121 14.67 15.89 16.91
C TRP A 121 13.74 16.41 15.82
N GLY A 122 14.15 16.38 14.56
CA GLY A 122 13.29 16.76 13.46
C GLY A 122 12.14 15.77 13.25
N PHE A 123 12.38 14.47 13.45
CA PHE A 123 11.32 13.46 13.45
C PHE A 123 10.33 13.67 14.61
N TRP A 124 10.82 14.14 15.76
CA TRP A 124 9.95 14.54 16.87
C TRP A 124 9.03 15.70 16.47
N VAL A 125 9.57 16.73 15.80
CA VAL A 125 8.77 17.86 15.29
C VAL A 125 7.74 17.40 14.27
N ILE A 126 8.10 16.50 13.33
CA ILE A 126 7.17 15.91 12.38
C ILE A 126 6.05 15.18 13.10
N GLY A 127 6.38 14.37 14.12
CA GLY A 127 5.41 13.67 14.95
C GLY A 127 4.43 14.63 15.64
N LEU A 128 4.92 15.76 16.18
CA LEU A 128 4.10 16.77 16.83
C LEU A 128 3.16 17.46 15.82
N ILE A 129 3.66 17.82 14.64
CA ILE A 129 2.83 18.43 13.58
C ILE A 129 1.72 17.46 13.16
N LEU A 130 2.04 16.18 12.91
CA LEU A 130 1.07 15.17 12.54
C LEU A 130 0.05 14.94 13.67
N PHE A 131 0.51 14.85 14.92
CA PHE A 131 -0.38 14.72 16.08
C PHE A 131 -1.37 15.89 16.17
N ALA A 132 -0.89 17.13 16.07
CA ALA A 132 -1.75 18.31 16.11
C ALA A 132 -2.77 18.32 14.97
N LEU A 133 -2.33 17.99 13.75
CA LEU A 133 -3.19 17.94 12.56
C LEU A 133 -4.27 16.86 12.67
N PHE A 134 -3.90 15.64 13.05
CA PHE A 134 -4.88 14.56 13.21
C PHE A 134 -5.80 14.77 14.42
N SER A 135 -5.30 15.33 15.52
CA SER A 135 -6.12 15.70 16.67
C SER A 135 -7.16 16.76 16.30
N ALA A 136 -6.76 17.81 15.57
CA ALA A 136 -7.69 18.83 15.09
C ALA A 136 -8.77 18.23 14.17
N LEU A 137 -8.39 17.29 13.27
CA LEU A 137 -9.32 16.60 12.41
C LEU A 137 -10.33 15.77 13.20
N ILE A 138 -9.85 14.99 14.18
CA ILE A 138 -10.70 14.17 15.06
C ILE A 138 -11.67 15.05 15.85
N ILE A 139 -11.18 16.13 16.46
CA ILE A 139 -12.02 17.07 17.20
C ILE A 139 -13.09 17.68 16.29
N GLY A 140 -12.72 18.08 15.07
CA GLY A 140 -13.67 18.61 14.10
C GLY A 140 -14.78 17.62 13.76
N VAL A 141 -14.44 16.34 13.61
CA VAL A 141 -15.42 15.28 13.35
C VAL A 141 -16.35 15.05 14.56
N TYR A 142 -15.79 14.99 15.78
CA TYR A 142 -16.62 14.85 16.97
C TYR A 142 -17.58 16.02 17.14
N LEU A 143 -17.13 17.25 16.84
CA LEU A 143 -18.00 18.43 16.86
C LEU A 143 -19.10 18.35 15.80
N ALA A 144 -18.77 17.96 14.58
CA ALA A 144 -19.75 17.77 13.51
C ALA A 144 -20.78 16.70 13.88
N LEU A 145 -20.32 15.56 14.42
CA LEU A 145 -21.22 14.48 14.87
C LEU A 145 -22.10 14.93 16.03
N ALA A 146 -21.54 15.67 17.00
CA ALA A 146 -22.31 16.23 18.12
C ALA A 146 -23.40 17.19 17.66
N ILE A 147 -23.11 18.05 16.67
CA ILE A 147 -24.10 18.96 16.06
C ILE A 147 -25.21 18.16 15.38
N VAL A 148 -24.86 17.15 14.57
CA VAL A 148 -25.86 16.30 13.88
C VAL A 148 -26.73 15.56 14.90
N LEU A 149 -26.14 14.98 15.94
CA LEU A 149 -26.87 14.33 17.00
C LEU A 149 -27.77 15.31 17.75
N ALA A 150 -27.30 16.52 18.08
CA ALA A 150 -28.10 17.56 18.72
C ALA A 150 -29.31 18.00 17.86
N LEU A 151 -29.13 18.12 16.53
CA LEU A 151 -30.22 18.42 15.60
C LEU A 151 -31.25 17.28 15.53
N ILE A 152 -30.80 16.04 15.51
CA ILE A 152 -31.67 14.86 15.55
C ILE A 152 -32.44 14.83 16.88
N PHE A 153 -31.74 15.01 18.01
CA PHE A 153 -32.39 15.07 19.33
C PHE A 153 -33.40 16.22 19.45
N SER A 154 -33.09 17.39 18.91
CA SER A 154 -34.03 18.52 18.92
C SER A 154 -35.30 18.21 18.11
N SER A 155 -35.18 17.47 16.99
CA SER A 155 -36.31 17.05 16.16
C SER A 155 -37.19 15.97 16.82
N LEU A 156 -36.64 15.21 17.78
CA LEU A 156 -37.33 14.15 18.55
C LEU A 156 -37.94 14.65 19.89
N GLY A 157 -38.03 15.96 20.11
CA GLY A 157 -38.63 16.55 21.32
C GLY A 157 -37.62 17.07 22.33
N GLY A 158 -36.33 17.09 21.99
CA GLY A 158 -35.26 17.71 22.74
C GLY A 158 -34.90 17.06 24.09
N PHE A 159 -34.06 17.76 24.87
CA PHE A 159 -33.62 17.33 26.20
C PHE A 159 -34.77 17.11 27.20
N ALA A 160 -35.90 17.78 27.01
CA ALA A 160 -37.07 17.62 27.87
C ALA A 160 -37.70 16.20 27.76
N ALA A 161 -37.65 15.59 26.56
CA ALA A 161 -38.13 14.22 26.37
C ALA A 161 -37.21 13.20 27.07
N LEU A 162 -35.89 13.43 27.07
CA LEU A 162 -34.91 12.59 27.76
C LEU A 162 -35.03 12.68 29.31
N GLN A 163 -35.31 13.87 29.82
CA GLN A 163 -35.44 14.10 31.24
C GLN A 163 -36.71 13.46 31.84
N ASN A 164 -37.81 13.46 31.07
CA ASN A 164 -39.10 12.91 31.50
C ASN A 164 -39.26 11.42 31.22
N ASN A 165 -38.68 10.90 30.11
CA ASN A 165 -38.71 9.48 29.77
C ASN A 165 -37.56 9.10 28.83
N PRO A 166 -36.38 8.74 29.36
CA PRO A 166 -35.21 8.38 28.51
C PRO A 166 -35.46 7.16 27.60
N PHE A 167 -36.35 6.27 28.01
CA PHE A 167 -36.78 5.13 27.17
C PHE A 167 -37.85 5.48 26.13
N GLY A 168 -38.59 6.58 26.33
CA GLY A 168 -39.63 7.02 25.39
C GLY A 168 -39.09 7.47 24.03
N VAL A 169 -37.85 8.01 23.99
CA VAL A 169 -37.15 8.35 22.75
C VAL A 169 -36.78 7.08 21.98
N LEU A 170 -36.27 6.07 22.68
CA LEU A 170 -35.99 4.74 22.10
C LEU A 170 -37.27 4.03 21.65
N GLU A 171 -38.36 4.13 22.43
CA GLU A 171 -39.65 3.60 22.07
C GLU A 171 -40.24 4.28 20.82
N GLY A 172 -40.06 5.60 20.70
CA GLY A 172 -40.48 6.36 19.50
C GLY A 172 -39.72 5.94 18.25
N LEU A 173 -38.41 5.65 18.37
CA LEU A 173 -37.56 5.11 17.29
C LEU A 173 -38.00 3.69 16.88
N VAL A 174 -38.34 2.84 17.87
CA VAL A 174 -38.78 1.46 17.60
C VAL A 174 -40.21 1.42 17.01
N ARG A 175 -41.10 2.33 17.43
CA ARG A 175 -42.46 2.43 16.91
C ARG A 175 -42.54 2.91 15.47
N SER A 176 -41.54 3.60 14.95
CA SER A 176 -41.47 4.03 13.56
C SER A 176 -40.25 3.39 12.85
N PRO A 177 -40.40 2.19 12.26
CA PRO A 177 -39.30 1.53 11.55
C PRO A 177 -38.66 2.40 10.48
N ALA A 178 -39.45 3.26 9.81
CA ALA A 178 -38.95 4.17 8.78
C ALA A 178 -37.95 5.21 9.35
N THR A 179 -38.22 5.78 10.54
CA THR A 179 -37.30 6.73 11.19
C THR A 179 -36.03 6.04 11.70
N ALA A 180 -36.15 4.83 12.24
CA ALA A 180 -35.00 4.03 12.64
C ALA A 180 -34.09 3.67 11.47
N ILE A 181 -34.66 3.25 10.34
CA ILE A 181 -33.93 2.96 9.10
C ILE A 181 -33.28 4.23 8.54
N ALA A 182 -34.01 5.35 8.50
CA ALA A 182 -33.45 6.61 8.00
C ALA A 182 -32.28 7.10 8.86
N LEU A 183 -32.38 6.97 10.19
CA LEU A 183 -31.31 7.31 11.12
C LEU A 183 -30.10 6.40 10.97
N PHE A 184 -30.32 5.08 10.85
CA PHE A 184 -29.26 4.11 10.62
C PHE A 184 -28.52 4.39 9.30
N LEU A 185 -29.26 4.63 8.21
CA LEU A 185 -28.68 4.96 6.91
C LEU A 185 -27.93 6.30 6.94
N GLY A 186 -28.46 7.30 7.67
CA GLY A 186 -27.78 8.58 7.85
C GLY A 186 -26.45 8.44 8.60
N ILE A 187 -26.44 7.72 9.74
CA ILE A 187 -25.22 7.44 10.49
C ILE A 187 -24.25 6.63 9.63
N LEU A 188 -24.71 5.60 8.96
CA LEU A 188 -23.88 4.77 8.06
C LEU A 188 -23.24 5.62 6.96
N ALA A 189 -24.00 6.51 6.33
CA ALA A 189 -23.48 7.42 5.31
C ALA A 189 -22.40 8.36 5.87
N ILE A 190 -22.62 8.93 7.06
CA ILE A 190 -21.62 9.78 7.74
C ILE A 190 -20.33 8.98 8.03
N VAL A 191 -20.45 7.77 8.57
CA VAL A 191 -19.31 6.90 8.88
C VAL A 191 -18.56 6.55 7.61
N VAL A 192 -19.24 6.20 6.52
CA VAL A 192 -18.62 5.87 5.24
C VAL A 192 -17.87 7.09 4.66
N VAL A 193 -18.54 8.24 4.59
CA VAL A 193 -17.92 9.47 4.08
C VAL A 193 -16.70 9.86 4.93
N PHE A 194 -16.83 9.78 6.25
CA PHE A 194 -15.72 10.05 7.16
C PHE A 194 -14.56 9.08 6.95
N THR A 195 -14.82 7.77 6.85
CA THR A 195 -13.80 6.76 6.63
C THR A 195 -13.04 6.99 5.32
N ILE A 196 -13.76 7.34 4.24
CA ILE A 196 -13.15 7.67 2.95
C ILE A 196 -12.29 8.93 3.05
N ALA A 197 -12.82 10.00 3.67
CA ALA A 197 -12.09 11.24 3.86
C ALA A 197 -10.85 11.05 4.74
N TRP A 198 -10.99 10.30 5.85
CA TRP A 198 -9.89 9.96 6.75
C TRP A 198 -8.78 9.18 6.06
N THR A 199 -9.13 8.10 5.32
CA THR A 199 -8.14 7.30 4.61
C THR A 199 -7.43 8.10 3.52
N TRP A 200 -8.16 8.99 2.83
CA TRP A 200 -7.56 9.88 1.84
C TRP A 200 -6.59 10.88 2.47
N VAL A 201 -6.96 11.54 3.59
CA VAL A 201 -6.07 12.45 4.33
C VAL A 201 -4.87 11.69 4.89
N ALA A 202 -5.08 10.53 5.52
CA ALA A 202 -4.01 9.72 6.07
C ALA A 202 -2.99 9.30 5.00
N ALA A 203 -3.44 8.95 3.79
CA ALA A 203 -2.56 8.62 2.68
C ALA A 203 -1.70 9.81 2.22
N ARG A 204 -2.21 11.05 2.33
CA ARG A 204 -1.46 12.27 1.98
C ARG A 204 -0.27 12.50 2.90
N PHE A 205 -0.35 12.03 4.13
CA PHE A 205 0.70 12.19 5.15
C PHE A 205 1.45 10.89 5.46
N ALA A 206 1.13 9.80 4.77
CA ALA A 206 1.68 8.47 5.06
C ALA A 206 3.19 8.34 4.83
N ILE A 207 3.79 9.21 4.02
CA ILE A 207 5.22 9.22 3.67
C ILE A 207 5.95 10.44 4.24
N THR A 208 5.35 11.16 5.20
CA THR A 208 5.90 12.44 5.71
C THR A 208 7.29 12.28 6.32
N GLU A 209 7.59 11.13 6.93
CA GLU A 209 8.91 10.87 7.52
C GLU A 209 10.01 10.66 6.47
N LEU A 210 9.66 10.30 5.21
CA LEU A 210 10.63 9.87 4.21
C LEU A 210 11.43 11.02 3.58
N PRO A 211 10.83 12.14 3.14
CA PRO A 211 11.62 13.25 2.62
C PRO A 211 12.69 13.72 3.61
N TYR A 212 12.32 13.86 4.89
CA TYR A 212 13.26 14.25 5.93
C TYR A 212 14.32 13.17 6.22
N GLY A 213 13.95 11.89 6.16
CA GLY A 213 14.86 10.77 6.38
C GLY A 213 15.80 10.49 5.23
N ILE A 214 15.47 10.89 4.00
CA ILE A 214 16.20 10.56 2.78
C ILE A 214 16.99 11.75 2.26
N GLU A 215 16.39 12.94 2.21
CA GLU A 215 16.98 14.13 1.61
C GLU A 215 17.78 14.95 2.64
N PRO A 216 19.05 15.31 2.34
CA PRO A 216 19.89 16.03 3.32
C PRO A 216 19.38 17.42 3.67
N GLU A 217 18.84 18.15 2.70
CA GLU A 217 18.49 19.57 2.81
C GLU A 217 17.07 19.83 3.32
N THR A 218 16.21 18.80 3.37
CA THR A 218 14.80 18.97 3.74
C THR A 218 14.65 19.26 5.24
N LYS A 219 13.88 20.30 5.58
CA LYS A 219 13.51 20.62 6.97
C LYS A 219 12.28 19.83 7.41
N PRO A 220 12.05 19.63 8.74
CA PRO A 220 10.92 18.86 9.25
C PRO A 220 9.56 19.35 8.76
N ALA A 221 9.31 20.66 8.76
CA ALA A 221 8.06 21.23 8.29
C ALA A 221 7.87 21.09 6.77
N ASP A 222 8.95 21.27 6.00
CA ASP A 222 8.93 21.13 4.54
C ASP A 222 8.62 19.68 4.12
N SER A 223 9.04 18.70 4.93
CA SER A 223 8.74 17.28 4.70
C SER A 223 7.25 16.99 4.68
N VAL A 224 6.45 17.68 5.51
CA VAL A 224 4.99 17.56 5.53
C VAL A 224 4.39 18.08 4.21
N GLY A 225 4.82 19.27 3.77
CA GLY A 225 4.41 19.85 2.48
C GLY A 225 4.82 18.99 1.29
N ARG A 226 6.05 18.42 1.34
CA ARG A 226 6.57 17.53 0.29
C ARG A 226 5.79 16.22 0.19
N SER A 227 5.39 15.61 1.32
CA SER A 227 4.49 14.45 1.32
C SER A 227 3.17 14.78 0.63
N TRP A 228 2.61 15.96 0.92
CA TRP A 228 1.37 16.41 0.29
C TRP A 228 1.52 16.59 -1.22
N THR A 229 2.59 17.24 -1.69
CA THR A 229 2.83 17.48 -3.13
C THR A 229 3.11 16.21 -3.92
N LEU A 230 3.90 15.28 -3.37
CA LEU A 230 4.21 14.01 -4.03
C LEU A 230 2.98 13.10 -4.17
N THR A 231 2.11 13.08 -3.16
CA THR A 231 0.89 12.28 -3.18
C THR A 231 -0.26 12.96 -3.93
N GLU A 232 -0.12 14.24 -4.35
CA GLU A 232 -1.10 14.91 -5.20
C GLU A 232 -1.32 14.14 -6.51
N LYS A 233 -2.57 13.98 -6.93
CA LYS A 233 -3.02 13.13 -8.07
C LYS A 233 -2.76 11.61 -7.89
N ASN A 234 -2.02 11.18 -6.85
CA ASN A 234 -1.69 9.77 -6.59
C ASN A 234 -2.18 9.27 -5.21
N ALA A 235 -3.08 10.01 -4.54
CA ALA A 235 -3.56 9.64 -3.20
C ALA A 235 -4.19 8.25 -3.16
N TRP A 236 -5.04 7.90 -4.12
CA TRP A 236 -5.66 6.58 -4.21
C TRP A 236 -4.67 5.46 -4.50
N HIS A 237 -3.63 5.73 -5.29
CA HIS A 237 -2.53 4.78 -5.48
C HIS A 237 -1.82 4.51 -4.15
N THR A 238 -1.52 5.57 -3.38
CA THR A 238 -0.92 5.47 -2.05
C THR A 238 -1.83 4.70 -1.08
N VAL A 239 -3.14 5.00 -1.05
CA VAL A 239 -4.13 4.24 -0.26
C VAL A 239 -4.07 2.74 -0.60
N MET A 240 -4.11 2.40 -1.88
CA MET A 240 -4.08 1.00 -2.32
C MET A 240 -2.79 0.28 -1.93
N VAL A 241 -1.62 0.93 -2.08
CA VAL A 241 -0.34 0.36 -1.66
C VAL A 241 -0.31 0.10 -0.15
N LEU A 242 -0.73 1.09 0.65
CA LEU A 242 -0.75 0.95 2.12
C LEU A 242 -1.77 -0.10 2.57
N PHE A 243 -2.94 -0.14 1.92
CA PHE A 243 -3.97 -1.11 2.24
C PHE A 243 -3.52 -2.54 1.92
N VAL A 244 -2.95 -2.78 0.72
CA VAL A 244 -2.39 -4.08 0.35
C VAL A 244 -1.24 -4.46 1.28
N SER A 245 -0.39 -3.50 1.64
CA SER A 245 0.69 -3.72 2.62
C SER A 245 0.12 -4.16 3.96
N SER A 246 -0.90 -3.49 4.50
CA SER A 246 -1.54 -3.85 5.77
C SER A 246 -2.18 -5.24 5.70
N LEU A 247 -2.83 -5.58 4.60
CA LEU A 247 -3.44 -6.90 4.40
C LEU A 247 -2.42 -8.05 4.46
N ILE A 248 -1.23 -7.82 3.89
CA ILE A 248 -0.13 -8.81 3.95
C ILE A 248 0.43 -8.97 5.38
N MET A 249 0.27 -7.96 6.25
CA MET A 249 0.69 -8.05 7.65
C MET A 249 -0.34 -8.78 8.55
N VAL A 250 -1.61 -8.88 8.12
CA VAL A 250 -2.68 -9.54 8.89
C VAL A 250 -2.30 -10.96 9.33
N PRO A 251 -1.75 -11.85 8.48
CA PRO A 251 -1.35 -13.19 8.90
C PRO A 251 -0.39 -13.21 10.10
N VAL A 252 0.61 -12.33 10.08
CA VAL A 252 1.58 -12.23 11.19
C VAL A 252 0.88 -11.82 12.49
N SER A 253 0.01 -10.81 12.42
CA SER A 253 -0.74 -10.32 13.57
C SER A 253 -1.69 -11.38 14.13
N VAL A 254 -2.38 -12.12 13.26
CA VAL A 254 -3.32 -13.18 13.66
C VAL A 254 -2.58 -14.35 14.34
N VAL A 255 -1.45 -14.80 13.79
CA VAL A 255 -0.65 -15.86 14.40
C VAL A 255 -0.18 -15.45 15.80
N LEU A 256 0.36 -14.25 15.95
CA LEU A 256 0.83 -13.74 17.24
C LEU A 256 -0.33 -13.59 18.24
N GLN A 257 -1.51 -13.14 17.78
CA GLN A 257 -2.70 -13.04 18.61
C GLN A 257 -3.18 -14.42 19.09
N ILE A 258 -3.18 -15.43 18.22
CA ILE A 258 -3.53 -16.81 18.59
C ILE A 258 -2.54 -17.34 19.63
N VAL A 259 -1.23 -17.16 19.41
CA VAL A 259 -0.19 -17.58 20.37
C VAL A 259 -0.38 -16.88 21.71
N SER A 260 -0.63 -15.58 21.72
CA SER A 260 -0.91 -14.80 22.93
C SER A 260 -2.17 -15.30 23.66
N SER A 261 -3.25 -15.59 22.93
CA SER A 261 -4.50 -16.09 23.51
C SER A 261 -4.34 -17.48 24.12
N ILE A 262 -3.61 -18.39 23.42
CA ILE A 262 -3.31 -19.74 23.95
C ILE A 262 -2.48 -19.63 25.24
N LEU A 263 -1.44 -18.80 25.23
CA LEU A 263 -0.59 -18.56 26.39
C LEU A 263 -1.42 -18.02 27.58
N GLN A 264 -2.31 -17.06 27.32
CA GLN A 264 -3.22 -16.51 28.32
C GLN A 264 -4.14 -17.58 28.92
N VAL A 265 -4.78 -18.40 28.08
CA VAL A 265 -5.67 -19.50 28.54
C VAL A 265 -4.92 -20.49 29.40
N ILE A 266 -3.70 -20.89 29.01
CA ILE A 266 -2.87 -21.84 29.75
C ILE A 266 -2.47 -21.24 31.12
N LEU A 267 -1.92 -20.03 31.15
CA LEU A 267 -1.41 -19.41 32.38
C LEU A 267 -2.54 -19.11 33.37
N VAL A 268 -3.65 -18.57 32.90
CA VAL A 268 -4.81 -18.27 33.75
C VAL A 268 -5.51 -19.56 34.19
N GLY A 269 -5.62 -20.56 33.32
CA GLY A 269 -6.21 -21.86 33.65
C GLY A 269 -5.42 -22.66 34.70
N LEU A 270 -4.09 -22.55 34.72
CA LEU A 270 -3.22 -23.22 35.69
C LEU A 270 -3.21 -22.55 37.08
N SER A 271 -3.42 -21.23 37.15
CA SER A 271 -3.15 -20.46 38.37
C SER A 271 -4.37 -19.70 38.91
N GLY A 272 -5.50 -19.74 38.22
CA GLY A 272 -6.72 -18.98 38.57
C GLY A 272 -6.66 -17.53 38.09
N SER A 273 -7.83 -16.95 37.82
CA SER A 273 -7.99 -15.59 37.31
C SER A 273 -7.65 -14.49 38.34
N ASP A 274 -7.62 -14.82 39.64
CA ASP A 274 -7.46 -13.85 40.72
C ASP A 274 -6.00 -13.64 41.14
N ASN A 275 -5.07 -14.38 40.54
CA ASN A 275 -3.65 -14.25 40.85
C ASN A 275 -3.02 -13.09 40.06
N SER A 276 -2.81 -11.95 40.76
CA SER A 276 -2.24 -10.74 40.15
C SER A 276 -0.84 -10.93 39.53
N ALA A 277 -0.03 -11.82 40.10
CA ALA A 277 1.30 -12.13 39.55
C ALA A 277 1.20 -12.86 38.19
N VAL A 278 0.24 -13.77 38.05
CA VAL A 278 -0.01 -14.49 36.79
C VAL A 278 -0.53 -13.51 35.72
N LEU A 279 -1.46 -12.64 36.08
CA LEU A 279 -1.94 -11.60 35.16
C LEU A 279 -0.79 -10.69 34.69
N ALA A 280 0.11 -10.28 35.60
CA ALA A 280 1.27 -9.48 35.23
C ALA A 280 2.19 -10.22 34.23
N VAL A 281 2.44 -11.53 34.43
CA VAL A 281 3.22 -12.36 33.50
C VAL A 281 2.52 -12.46 32.14
N VAL A 282 1.20 -12.67 32.11
CA VAL A 282 0.40 -12.73 30.89
C VAL A 282 0.49 -11.42 30.10
N TYR A 283 0.32 -10.27 30.76
CA TYR A 283 0.44 -8.97 30.10
C TYR A 283 1.85 -8.72 29.57
N LEU A 284 2.89 -9.07 30.34
CA LEU A 284 4.27 -8.92 29.93
C LEU A 284 4.60 -9.80 28.70
N ALA A 285 4.14 -11.05 28.71
CA ALA A 285 4.33 -11.98 27.59
C ALA A 285 3.57 -11.51 26.34
N SER A 286 2.33 -11.06 26.49
CA SER A 286 1.53 -10.50 25.38
C SER A 286 2.19 -9.24 24.81
N PHE A 287 2.74 -8.38 25.67
CA PHE A 287 3.51 -7.21 25.25
C PHE A 287 4.77 -7.61 24.47
N ALA A 288 5.55 -8.59 24.97
CA ALA A 288 6.73 -9.08 24.29
C ALA A 288 6.41 -9.67 22.90
N LEU A 289 5.32 -10.44 22.80
CA LEU A 289 4.82 -10.95 21.51
C LEU A 289 4.38 -9.82 20.57
N GLY A 290 3.76 -8.77 21.09
CA GLY A 290 3.42 -7.57 20.33
C GLY A 290 4.67 -6.87 19.78
N MET A 291 5.72 -6.73 20.59
CA MET A 291 7.01 -6.16 20.16
C MET A 291 7.67 -7.03 19.08
N LEU A 292 7.62 -8.37 19.22
CA LEU A 292 8.10 -9.29 18.19
C LEU A 292 7.34 -9.10 16.87
N GLY A 293 6.03 -8.88 16.95
CA GLY A 293 5.20 -8.57 15.78
C GLY A 293 5.67 -7.32 15.04
N ILE A 294 5.97 -6.26 15.79
CA ILE A 294 6.51 -5.02 15.19
C ILE A 294 7.89 -5.26 14.57
N VAL A 295 8.77 -6.02 15.21
CA VAL A 295 10.10 -6.36 14.66
C VAL A 295 9.99 -7.06 13.30
N ILE A 296 8.98 -7.91 13.11
CA ILE A 296 8.76 -8.64 11.86
C ILE A 296 8.10 -7.73 10.80
N THR A 297 7.09 -6.96 11.19
CA THR A 297 6.25 -6.21 10.24
C THR A 297 6.85 -4.86 9.83
N LEU A 298 7.58 -4.19 10.74
CA LEU A 298 8.17 -2.87 10.49
C LEU A 298 9.09 -2.84 9.26
N PRO A 299 10.08 -3.75 9.11
CA PRO A 299 10.98 -3.69 7.96
C PRO A 299 10.27 -3.93 6.64
N ILE A 300 9.26 -4.80 6.61
CA ILE A 300 8.44 -5.04 5.42
C ILE A 300 7.67 -3.75 5.05
N ALA A 301 6.99 -3.15 6.02
CA ALA A 301 6.21 -1.93 5.81
C ALA A 301 7.10 -0.77 5.34
N GLN A 302 8.28 -0.60 5.93
CA GLN A 302 9.21 0.48 5.59
C GLN A 302 9.90 0.24 4.24
N SER A 303 10.18 -1.01 3.87
CA SER A 303 10.68 -1.34 2.53
C SER A 303 9.64 -1.00 1.45
N ILE A 304 8.37 -1.34 1.68
CA ILE A 304 7.27 -0.97 0.77
C ILE A 304 7.11 0.55 0.67
N LYS A 305 7.18 1.28 1.81
CA LYS A 305 7.14 2.75 1.82
C LYS A 305 8.33 3.37 1.08
N GLY A 306 9.53 2.81 1.20
CA GLY A 306 10.72 3.24 0.46
C GLY A 306 10.54 3.13 -1.05
N VAL A 307 10.00 2.00 -1.54
CA VAL A 307 9.64 1.80 -2.95
C VAL A 307 8.53 2.75 -3.38
N LEU A 308 7.49 2.93 -2.56
CA LEU A 308 6.40 3.87 -2.82
C LEU A 308 6.92 5.31 -2.97
N TYR A 309 7.81 5.73 -2.08
CA TYR A 309 8.42 7.05 -2.15
C TYR A 309 9.21 7.23 -3.44
N PHE A 310 10.02 6.24 -3.82
CA PHE A 310 10.73 6.23 -5.08
C PHE A 310 9.78 6.33 -6.29
N ASP A 311 8.70 5.53 -6.31
CA ASP A 311 7.70 5.56 -7.39
C ASP A 311 6.99 6.92 -7.48
N LEU A 312 6.64 7.53 -6.34
CA LEU A 312 6.02 8.87 -6.31
C LEU A 312 6.97 9.96 -6.79
N CYS A 313 8.25 9.94 -6.38
CA CYS A 313 9.27 10.84 -6.90
C CYS A 313 9.48 10.65 -8.40
N ASN A 314 9.53 9.39 -8.87
CA ASN A 314 9.63 9.10 -10.30
C ASN A 314 8.41 9.60 -11.09
N ARG A 315 7.19 9.49 -10.53
CA ARG A 315 5.95 9.99 -11.17
C ARG A 315 5.88 11.50 -11.23
N ARG A 316 6.33 12.18 -10.17
CA ARG A 316 6.14 13.63 -9.99
C ARG A 316 7.36 14.47 -10.35
N GLU A 317 8.55 13.89 -10.30
CA GLU A 317 9.82 14.57 -10.49
C GLU A 317 10.67 13.95 -11.61
N GLY A 318 10.27 12.77 -12.12
CA GLY A 318 10.96 12.16 -13.26
C GLY A 318 12.40 11.76 -12.97
N LEU A 319 12.70 11.24 -11.77
CA LEU A 319 14.06 10.92 -11.31
C LEU A 319 14.92 10.12 -12.31
N LYS A 320 14.29 9.31 -13.15
CA LYS A 320 14.97 8.47 -14.16
C LYS A 320 14.88 8.99 -15.59
N LEU A 321 14.28 10.18 -15.79
CA LEU A 321 14.19 10.82 -17.09
C LEU A 321 15.42 11.71 -17.36
N GLN A 322 16.62 11.13 -17.19
CA GLN A 322 17.89 11.79 -17.54
C GLN A 322 18.58 10.93 -18.58
N LEU A 323 19.11 11.56 -19.63
CA LEU A 323 19.92 10.83 -20.59
C LEU A 323 21.16 10.25 -19.90
N PRO A 324 21.60 9.02 -20.27
CA PRO A 324 22.81 8.44 -19.70
C PRO A 324 23.98 9.40 -19.94
N ARG A 325 24.63 9.85 -18.88
CA ARG A 325 25.90 10.55 -19.00
C ARG A 325 26.99 9.53 -19.27
N ASP A 326 27.79 9.77 -20.27
CA ASP A 326 29.11 9.14 -20.45
C ASP A 326 30.04 9.61 -19.31
N GLU A 327 29.85 9.13 -18.09
CA GLU A 327 30.90 9.24 -17.08
C GLU A 327 31.95 8.16 -17.37
N PRO A 328 33.25 8.55 -17.46
CA PRO A 328 34.33 7.57 -17.64
C PRO A 328 34.29 6.55 -16.49
N ARG A 329 34.23 5.27 -16.86
CA ARG A 329 34.14 4.12 -15.96
C ARG A 329 35.38 3.85 -15.08
N ASP A 330 36.31 4.79 -14.95
CA ASP A 330 37.60 4.59 -14.29
C ASP A 330 37.60 4.59 -12.76
N LYS A 331 36.43 4.66 -12.12
CA LYS A 331 36.32 4.67 -10.65
C LYS A 331 35.42 3.58 -10.05
N VAL A 332 35.33 2.43 -10.68
CA VAL A 332 34.76 1.25 -10.01
C VAL A 332 35.92 0.56 -9.29
N PRO A 333 35.91 0.47 -7.96
CA PRO A 333 36.88 -0.37 -7.25
C PRO A 333 36.72 -1.80 -7.73
N THR A 334 37.81 -2.36 -8.27
CA THR A 334 37.86 -3.69 -8.90
C THR A 334 37.70 -4.85 -7.91
N ASP A 335 37.40 -4.58 -6.64
CA ASP A 335 37.44 -5.59 -5.57
C ASP A 335 36.10 -5.82 -4.85
N THR A 336 35.00 -5.33 -5.39
CA THR A 336 33.67 -5.73 -4.92
C THR A 336 33.05 -6.69 -5.92
N THR A 337 33.02 -7.95 -5.51
CA THR A 337 32.29 -9.06 -6.18
C THR A 337 30.99 -8.58 -6.84
N PRO A 338 30.72 -9.00 -8.10
CA PRO A 338 29.50 -8.62 -8.82
C PRO A 338 28.29 -9.38 -8.28
N VAL A 339 27.95 -9.17 -7.01
CA VAL A 339 26.85 -9.90 -6.36
C VAL A 339 25.49 -9.21 -6.58
N ARG A 340 25.41 -8.05 -7.23
CA ARG A 340 24.19 -7.23 -7.20
C ARG A 340 23.55 -6.86 -8.54
N SER A 341 24.05 -7.34 -9.66
CA SER A 341 23.35 -7.20 -10.96
C SER A 341 22.19 -8.19 -11.15
N THR A 342 21.88 -9.02 -10.16
CA THR A 342 20.89 -10.10 -10.24
C THR A 342 19.68 -9.94 -9.32
N LEU A 343 19.45 -8.79 -8.72
CA LEU A 343 18.20 -8.52 -8.03
C LEU A 343 17.14 -8.18 -9.08
N GLU A 344 16.59 -9.21 -9.71
CA GLU A 344 15.39 -9.07 -10.51
C GLU A 344 14.24 -8.68 -9.57
N LEU A 345 13.77 -7.43 -9.66
CA LEU A 345 12.61 -6.94 -8.89
C LEU A 345 11.35 -7.72 -9.23
N PHE A 346 11.31 -8.35 -10.40
CA PHE A 346 10.20 -9.19 -10.85
C PHE A 346 10.75 -10.55 -11.26
N LYS A 347 10.17 -11.60 -10.69
CA LYS A 347 10.60 -12.96 -10.97
C LYS A 347 10.06 -13.39 -12.32
N LYS A 348 10.96 -13.82 -13.19
CA LYS A 348 10.64 -14.40 -14.48
C LYS A 348 10.62 -15.92 -14.38
N VAL A 349 9.76 -16.54 -15.13
CA VAL A 349 9.69 -17.99 -15.36
C VAL A 349 9.65 -18.24 -16.87
N THR A 350 10.51 -19.15 -17.35
CA THR A 350 10.45 -19.64 -18.71
C THR A 350 9.60 -20.89 -18.76
N LEU A 351 8.58 -20.90 -19.60
CA LEU A 351 7.73 -22.06 -19.86
C LEU A 351 7.99 -22.55 -21.28
N LEU A 352 8.17 -23.86 -21.42
CA LEU A 352 8.20 -24.51 -22.73
C LEU A 352 6.76 -24.79 -23.14
N THR A 353 6.32 -24.19 -24.25
CA THR A 353 5.04 -24.55 -24.84
C THR A 353 5.12 -25.94 -25.49
N PRO A 354 3.97 -26.60 -25.74
CA PRO A 354 3.96 -27.89 -26.46
C PRO A 354 4.65 -27.84 -27.85
N GLU A 355 4.72 -26.64 -28.44
CA GLU A 355 5.40 -26.37 -29.70
C GLU A 355 6.92 -26.13 -29.53
N SER A 356 7.47 -26.39 -28.33
CA SER A 356 8.89 -26.20 -27.98
C SER A 356 9.37 -24.75 -28.09
N VAL A 357 8.45 -23.77 -27.96
CA VAL A 357 8.80 -22.34 -27.88
C VAL A 357 8.97 -21.96 -26.42
N GLU A 358 10.09 -21.33 -26.10
CA GLU A 358 10.32 -20.76 -24.76
C GLU A 358 9.59 -19.41 -24.63
N LEU A 359 8.66 -19.32 -23.70
CA LEU A 359 7.97 -18.08 -23.35
C LEU A 359 8.39 -17.64 -21.96
N GLU A 360 8.84 -16.40 -21.84
CA GLU A 360 9.13 -15.77 -20.55
C GLU A 360 7.89 -15.07 -20.00
N PHE A 361 7.54 -15.39 -18.75
CA PHE A 361 6.44 -14.74 -18.04
C PHE A 361 6.96 -14.14 -16.73
N ILE A 362 6.42 -12.98 -16.35
CA ILE A 362 6.63 -12.40 -15.05
C ILE A 362 5.60 -12.99 -14.06
N LEU A 363 6.07 -13.57 -12.96
CA LEU A 363 5.18 -14.11 -11.92
C LEU A 363 4.44 -13.00 -11.18
N ALA A 364 3.18 -13.24 -10.90
CA ALA A 364 2.37 -12.36 -10.05
C ALA A 364 2.73 -12.59 -8.58
N GLY A 365 3.49 -11.66 -8.01
CA GLY A 365 3.86 -11.70 -6.60
C GLY A 365 2.66 -11.49 -5.67
N ILE A 366 2.92 -11.63 -4.37
CA ILE A 366 1.90 -11.59 -3.30
C ILE A 366 1.09 -10.28 -3.29
N GLY A 367 1.70 -9.13 -3.62
CA GLY A 367 1.01 -7.84 -3.64
C GLY A 367 -0.09 -7.76 -4.71
N ASN A 368 0.19 -8.22 -5.93
CA ASN A 368 -0.81 -8.26 -7.00
C ASN A 368 -1.94 -9.25 -6.70
N ARG A 369 -1.61 -10.39 -6.07
CA ARG A 369 -2.61 -11.39 -5.66
C ARG A 369 -3.47 -10.87 -4.51
N ALA A 370 -2.89 -10.19 -3.52
CA ALA A 370 -3.63 -9.58 -2.42
C ALA A 370 -4.58 -8.49 -2.93
N LEU A 371 -4.13 -7.65 -3.88
CA LEU A 371 -4.98 -6.64 -4.50
C LEU A 371 -6.16 -7.27 -5.28
N ALA A 372 -5.90 -8.33 -6.06
CA ALA A 372 -6.94 -9.05 -6.78
C ALA A 372 -7.97 -9.67 -5.82
N LEU A 373 -7.48 -10.33 -4.76
CA LEU A 373 -8.31 -10.99 -3.77
C LEU A 373 -9.18 -9.99 -2.98
N LEU A 374 -8.64 -8.81 -2.66
CA LEU A 374 -9.40 -7.74 -2.02
C LEU A 374 -10.63 -7.37 -2.83
N ILE A 375 -10.42 -7.09 -4.13
CA ILE A 375 -11.51 -6.68 -5.02
C ILE A 375 -12.51 -7.80 -5.21
N ASP A 376 -12.03 -9.02 -5.44
CA ASP A 376 -12.90 -10.18 -5.59
C ASP A 376 -13.72 -10.46 -4.33
N ASN A 377 -13.10 -10.41 -3.13
CA ASN A 377 -13.81 -10.61 -1.87
C ASN A 377 -14.84 -9.50 -1.59
N LEU A 378 -14.53 -8.25 -1.97
CA LEU A 378 -15.51 -7.15 -1.88
C LEU A 378 -16.75 -7.43 -2.75
N LEU A 379 -16.56 -7.88 -3.98
CA LEU A 379 -17.64 -8.23 -4.89
C LEU A 379 -18.46 -9.43 -4.38
N VAL A 380 -17.78 -10.45 -3.87
CA VAL A 380 -18.43 -11.62 -3.26
C VAL A 380 -19.24 -11.22 -2.02
N LEU A 381 -18.64 -10.38 -1.14
CA LEU A 381 -19.31 -9.87 0.05
C LEU A 381 -20.56 -9.06 -0.30
N LEU A 382 -20.48 -8.20 -1.30
CA LEU A 382 -21.64 -7.45 -1.80
C LEU A 382 -22.73 -8.41 -2.33
N GLY A 383 -22.35 -9.43 -3.09
CA GLY A 383 -23.27 -10.46 -3.58
C GLY A 383 -23.93 -11.24 -2.45
N ILE A 384 -23.16 -11.66 -1.44
CA ILE A 384 -23.68 -12.35 -0.26
C ILE A 384 -24.61 -11.42 0.54
N SER A 385 -24.22 -10.16 0.76
CA SER A 385 -25.04 -9.19 1.50
C SER A 385 -26.38 -8.94 0.80
N PHE A 386 -26.37 -8.82 -0.52
CA PHE A 386 -27.57 -8.69 -1.33
C PHE A 386 -28.45 -9.95 -1.23
N PHE A 387 -27.85 -11.13 -1.33
CA PHE A 387 -28.55 -12.41 -1.19
C PHE A 387 -29.24 -12.54 0.18
N TRP A 388 -28.52 -12.23 1.27
CA TRP A 388 -29.08 -12.28 2.62
C TRP A 388 -30.16 -11.22 2.86
N PHE A 389 -29.98 -10.02 2.33
CA PHE A 389 -30.97 -8.95 2.44
C PHE A 389 -32.32 -9.34 1.81
N PHE A 390 -32.30 -9.80 0.56
CA PHE A 390 -33.51 -10.24 -0.11
C PHE A 390 -34.04 -11.57 0.44
N GLY A 391 -33.15 -12.46 0.85
CA GLY A 391 -33.51 -13.71 1.49
C GLY A 391 -34.27 -13.52 2.80
N THR A 392 -33.81 -12.59 3.64
CA THR A 392 -34.50 -12.26 4.90
C THR A 392 -35.83 -11.57 4.67
N LEU A 393 -35.92 -10.65 3.70
CA LEU A 393 -37.20 -10.05 3.29
C LEU A 393 -38.20 -11.11 2.81
N PHE A 394 -37.74 -12.06 2.00
CA PHE A 394 -38.60 -13.16 1.54
C PHE A 394 -39.04 -14.08 2.70
N ALA A 395 -38.09 -14.42 3.60
CA ALA A 395 -38.41 -15.26 4.75
C ALA A 395 -39.43 -14.62 5.70
N THR A 396 -39.33 -13.30 5.94
CA THR A 396 -40.33 -12.58 6.76
C THR A 396 -41.73 -12.62 6.15
N GLN A 397 -41.85 -12.48 4.83
CA GLN A 397 -43.13 -12.62 4.14
C GLN A 397 -43.64 -14.06 4.20
N LEU A 398 -42.78 -15.05 4.05
CA LEU A 398 -43.17 -16.46 4.13
C LEU A 398 -43.72 -16.83 5.51
N VAL A 399 -43.13 -16.33 6.58
CA VAL A 399 -43.59 -16.54 7.97
C VAL A 399 -44.98 -15.97 8.19
N THR A 400 -45.36 -14.86 7.57
CA THR A 400 -46.70 -14.28 7.70
C THR A 400 -47.82 -15.12 7.04
N VAL A 401 -47.46 -15.94 6.06
CA VAL A 401 -48.39 -16.80 5.30
C VAL A 401 -48.48 -18.22 5.88
N LEU A 402 -47.45 -18.69 6.57
CA LEU A 402 -47.41 -20.05 7.10
C LEU A 402 -48.12 -20.17 8.45
N SER A 403 -48.69 -21.37 8.72
CA SER A 403 -49.23 -21.72 10.02
C SER A 403 -48.10 -21.92 11.05
N PRO A 404 -48.35 -21.64 12.36
CA PRO A 404 -47.33 -21.76 13.42
C PRO A 404 -46.62 -23.12 13.46
N ASP A 405 -47.34 -24.20 13.19
CA ASP A 405 -46.78 -25.57 13.20
C ASP A 405 -45.69 -25.83 12.15
N ARG A 406 -45.62 -25.00 11.09
CA ARG A 406 -44.70 -25.14 9.98
C ARG A 406 -43.49 -24.21 10.09
N TYR A 407 -43.47 -23.27 11.07
CA TYR A 407 -42.39 -22.28 11.17
C TYR A 407 -41.03 -22.91 11.37
N ALA A 408 -40.89 -23.88 12.28
CA ALA A 408 -39.60 -24.52 12.58
C ALA A 408 -39.00 -25.21 11.35
N VAL A 409 -39.84 -25.91 10.58
CA VAL A 409 -39.40 -26.60 9.36
C VAL A 409 -39.05 -25.59 8.27
N ALA A 410 -39.84 -24.53 8.11
CA ALA A 410 -39.55 -23.48 7.12
C ALA A 410 -38.25 -22.74 7.44
N ILE A 411 -37.97 -22.42 8.70
CA ILE A 411 -36.70 -21.81 9.14
C ILE A 411 -35.52 -22.72 8.85
N LEU A 412 -35.61 -24.03 9.13
CA LEU A 412 -34.53 -24.98 8.83
C LEU A 412 -34.21 -25.05 7.34
N TRP A 413 -35.27 -25.09 6.48
CA TRP A 413 -35.07 -25.05 5.02
C TRP A 413 -34.49 -23.71 4.56
N PHE A 414 -34.93 -22.60 5.12
CA PHE A 414 -34.36 -21.31 4.81
C PHE A 414 -32.87 -21.24 5.14
N VAL A 415 -32.49 -21.68 6.33
CA VAL A 415 -31.07 -21.71 6.75
C VAL A 415 -30.26 -22.64 5.84
N ALA A 416 -30.77 -23.82 5.49
CA ALA A 416 -30.08 -24.75 4.60
C ALA A 416 -29.86 -24.15 3.19
N ILE A 417 -30.90 -23.55 2.62
CA ILE A 417 -30.83 -22.88 1.31
C ILE A 417 -29.91 -21.67 1.37
N ALA A 418 -29.99 -20.87 2.45
CA ALA A 418 -29.13 -19.72 2.65
C ALA A 418 -27.66 -20.10 2.76
N PHE A 419 -27.34 -21.18 3.49
CA PHE A 419 -25.99 -21.71 3.58
C PHE A 419 -25.48 -22.20 2.21
N LEU A 420 -26.28 -22.99 1.51
CA LEU A 420 -25.95 -23.48 0.16
C LEU A 420 -25.78 -22.32 -0.83
N GLY A 421 -26.67 -21.33 -0.80
CA GLY A 421 -26.57 -20.13 -1.64
C GLY A 421 -25.31 -19.33 -1.37
N THR A 422 -24.98 -19.12 -0.10
CA THR A 422 -23.74 -18.45 0.30
C THR A 422 -22.50 -19.19 -0.21
N PHE A 423 -22.50 -20.51 -0.10
CA PHE A 423 -21.41 -21.35 -0.63
C PHE A 423 -21.31 -21.26 -2.16
N LEU A 424 -22.44 -21.33 -2.86
CA LEU A 424 -22.47 -21.22 -4.33
C LEU A 424 -22.01 -19.82 -4.80
N ILE A 425 -22.40 -18.75 -4.13
CA ILE A 425 -21.94 -17.41 -4.46
C ILE A 425 -20.42 -17.31 -4.22
N SER A 426 -19.92 -17.74 -3.06
CA SER A 426 -18.50 -17.61 -2.71
C SER A 426 -17.58 -18.45 -3.59
N SER A 427 -17.89 -19.72 -3.80
CA SER A 427 -17.06 -20.65 -4.60
C SER A 427 -17.36 -20.53 -6.09
N GLY A 428 -18.65 -20.44 -6.46
CA GLY A 428 -19.10 -20.36 -7.85
C GLY A 428 -18.63 -19.12 -8.58
N TYR A 429 -18.52 -17.98 -7.88
CA TYR A 429 -17.94 -16.76 -8.46
C TYR A 429 -16.58 -17.02 -9.10
N PHE A 430 -15.67 -17.67 -8.37
CA PHE A 430 -14.31 -17.92 -8.85
C PHE A 430 -14.28 -18.96 -9.98
N VAL A 431 -15.04 -20.05 -9.83
CA VAL A 431 -15.10 -21.08 -10.87
C VAL A 431 -15.65 -20.51 -12.17
N LEU A 432 -16.74 -19.74 -12.07
CA LEU A 432 -17.40 -19.15 -13.24
C LEU A 432 -16.46 -18.19 -13.98
N PHE A 433 -15.87 -17.22 -13.26
CA PHE A 433 -15.02 -16.21 -13.90
C PHE A 433 -13.71 -16.79 -14.40
N GLU A 434 -13.01 -17.66 -13.63
CA GLU A 434 -11.76 -18.27 -14.06
C GLU A 434 -11.96 -19.16 -15.31
N THR A 435 -13.11 -19.84 -15.41
CA THR A 435 -13.42 -20.68 -16.57
C THR A 435 -13.82 -19.84 -17.79
N LEU A 436 -14.79 -18.92 -17.63
CA LEU A 436 -15.32 -18.15 -18.76
C LEU A 436 -14.35 -17.09 -19.28
N ARG A 437 -13.49 -16.53 -18.41
CA ARG A 437 -12.50 -15.50 -18.77
C ARG A 437 -11.07 -16.02 -18.79
N GLN A 438 -10.89 -17.31 -19.04
CA GLN A 438 -9.57 -17.92 -19.22
C GLN A 438 -8.57 -17.55 -18.11
N GLY A 439 -8.95 -17.78 -16.86
CA GLY A 439 -8.09 -17.56 -15.69
C GLY A 439 -8.16 -16.15 -15.08
N GLN A 440 -9.12 -15.31 -15.49
CA GLN A 440 -9.28 -13.96 -14.95
C GLN A 440 -10.60 -13.78 -14.20
N THR A 441 -10.54 -13.26 -12.98
CA THR A 441 -11.67 -12.67 -12.26
C THR A 441 -11.67 -11.14 -12.45
N PRO A 442 -12.75 -10.42 -12.10
CA PRO A 442 -12.74 -8.95 -12.09
C PRO A 442 -11.57 -8.36 -11.30
N GLY A 443 -11.28 -8.88 -10.08
CA GLY A 443 -10.15 -8.43 -9.28
C GLY A 443 -8.79 -8.74 -9.91
N LYS A 444 -8.62 -9.93 -10.49
CA LYS A 444 -7.39 -10.29 -11.23
C LYS A 444 -7.18 -9.42 -12.45
N ARG A 445 -8.24 -9.09 -13.18
CA ARG A 445 -8.16 -8.16 -14.31
C ARG A 445 -7.74 -6.76 -13.87
N PHE A 446 -8.26 -6.29 -12.74
CA PHE A 446 -7.85 -5.00 -12.17
C PHE A 446 -6.37 -5.01 -11.75
N ALA A 447 -5.93 -6.09 -11.09
CA ALA A 447 -4.55 -6.28 -10.66
C ALA A 447 -3.59 -6.67 -11.81
N GLN A 448 -4.08 -6.79 -13.04
CA GLN A 448 -3.32 -7.16 -14.25
C GLN A 448 -2.61 -8.52 -14.09
N ILE A 449 -3.31 -9.49 -13.57
CA ILE A 449 -2.81 -10.86 -13.42
C ILE A 449 -3.76 -11.87 -14.06
N ARG A 450 -3.19 -13.00 -14.47
CA ARG A 450 -3.93 -14.11 -15.07
C ARG A 450 -3.41 -15.45 -14.54
N VAL A 451 -4.32 -16.39 -14.37
CA VAL A 451 -3.97 -17.78 -14.08
C VAL A 451 -3.77 -18.52 -15.40
N ILE A 452 -2.68 -19.24 -15.48
CA ILE A 452 -2.38 -20.18 -16.58
C ILE A 452 -2.02 -21.55 -15.99
N ARG A 453 -2.05 -22.58 -16.81
CA ARG A 453 -1.53 -23.89 -16.43
C ARG A 453 0.00 -23.89 -16.52
N ASP A 454 0.64 -24.84 -15.84
CA ASP A 454 2.10 -25.00 -15.86
C ASP A 454 2.66 -25.30 -17.28
N ASP A 455 1.80 -25.72 -18.21
CA ASP A 455 2.11 -25.92 -19.62
C ASP A 455 1.83 -24.68 -20.51
N GLY A 456 1.53 -23.52 -19.91
CA GLY A 456 1.23 -22.26 -20.61
C GLY A 456 -0.19 -22.13 -21.18
N ARG A 457 -1.01 -23.18 -21.10
CA ARG A 457 -2.39 -23.16 -21.62
C ARG A 457 -3.35 -22.41 -20.68
N PRO A 458 -4.49 -21.93 -21.19
CA PRO A 458 -5.55 -21.36 -20.34
C PRO A 458 -6.09 -22.36 -19.33
N VAL A 459 -6.58 -21.85 -18.19
CA VAL A 459 -7.22 -22.65 -17.14
C VAL A 459 -8.55 -23.22 -17.62
N GLY A 460 -8.75 -24.51 -17.41
CA GLY A 460 -10.01 -25.20 -17.65
C GLY A 460 -10.88 -25.29 -16.38
N LEU A 461 -12.09 -25.90 -16.55
CA LEU A 461 -13.06 -26.05 -15.47
C LEU A 461 -12.46 -26.86 -14.29
N THR A 462 -11.74 -27.96 -14.56
CA THR A 462 -11.16 -28.83 -13.53
C THR A 462 -10.19 -28.06 -12.62
N GLN A 463 -9.28 -27.28 -13.21
CA GLN A 463 -8.34 -26.47 -12.45
C GLN A 463 -9.04 -25.38 -11.64
N ALA A 464 -10.04 -24.72 -12.24
CA ALA A 464 -10.83 -23.69 -11.56
C ALA A 464 -11.59 -24.26 -10.34
N VAL A 465 -12.20 -25.44 -10.47
CA VAL A 465 -12.89 -26.13 -9.37
C VAL A 465 -11.92 -26.54 -8.26
N LEU A 466 -10.79 -27.19 -8.59
CA LEU A 466 -9.79 -27.59 -7.60
C LEU A 466 -9.27 -26.39 -6.80
N ARG A 467 -8.99 -25.28 -7.47
CA ARG A 467 -8.55 -24.04 -6.84
C ARG A 467 -9.63 -23.44 -5.94
N ALA A 468 -10.90 -23.48 -6.38
CA ALA A 468 -12.02 -22.96 -5.60
C ALA A 468 -12.30 -23.80 -4.35
N LEU A 469 -12.19 -25.13 -4.43
CA LEU A 469 -12.37 -26.04 -3.29
C LEU A 469 -11.29 -25.89 -2.22
N LEU A 470 -10.04 -25.60 -2.63
CA LEU A 470 -8.93 -25.39 -1.68
C LEU A 470 -8.88 -23.96 -1.13
N ARG A 471 -9.66 -23.06 -1.71
CA ARG A 471 -9.69 -21.65 -1.33
C ARG A 471 -10.04 -21.39 0.16
N PRO A 472 -11.02 -22.08 0.79
CA PRO A 472 -11.27 -21.88 2.21
C PRO A 472 -10.04 -22.12 3.08
N ILE A 473 -9.16 -23.06 2.68
CA ILE A 473 -7.89 -23.33 3.39
C ILE A 473 -6.85 -22.27 3.07
N ASP A 474 -6.65 -21.93 1.79
CA ASP A 474 -5.69 -20.94 1.33
C ASP A 474 -6.00 -19.54 1.86
N ASP A 475 -7.28 -19.16 1.83
CA ASP A 475 -7.76 -17.82 2.16
C ASP A 475 -8.10 -17.68 3.65
N THR A 476 -8.09 -18.79 4.45
CA THR A 476 -8.32 -18.75 5.90
C THR A 476 -7.28 -17.81 6.53
N PHE A 477 -7.74 -16.64 6.96
CA PHE A 477 -6.93 -15.54 7.51
C PHE A 477 -5.73 -15.12 6.65
N PHE A 478 -5.73 -15.44 5.35
CA PHE A 478 -4.57 -15.21 4.47
C PHE A 478 -3.28 -15.91 4.90
N ILE A 479 -3.31 -16.76 5.90
CA ILE A 479 -2.10 -17.30 6.53
C ILE A 479 -1.46 -18.36 5.63
N VAL A 480 -2.20 -19.41 5.29
CA VAL A 480 -1.61 -20.56 4.58
C VAL A 480 -1.16 -20.17 3.18
N GLY A 481 -2.04 -19.53 2.41
CA GLY A 481 -1.73 -19.09 1.05
C GLY A 481 -0.61 -18.06 1.00
N ALA A 482 -0.59 -17.07 1.90
CA ALA A 482 0.46 -16.05 1.95
C ALA A 482 1.82 -16.65 2.33
N VAL A 483 1.87 -17.52 3.34
CA VAL A 483 3.11 -18.20 3.76
C VAL A 483 3.65 -19.07 2.62
N LEU A 484 2.80 -19.87 1.97
CA LEU A 484 3.24 -20.68 0.84
C LEU A 484 3.80 -19.84 -0.31
N ILE A 485 3.12 -18.75 -0.72
CA ILE A 485 3.60 -17.83 -1.76
C ILE A 485 4.96 -17.22 -1.37
N LEU A 486 5.16 -16.94 -0.08
CA LEU A 486 6.41 -16.35 0.40
C LEU A 486 7.58 -17.33 0.34
N PHE A 487 7.37 -18.63 0.53
CA PHE A 487 8.45 -19.63 0.61
C PHE A 487 8.60 -20.45 -0.66
N ASP A 488 7.55 -20.58 -1.49
CA ASP A 488 7.63 -21.35 -2.74
C ASP A 488 8.47 -20.66 -3.82
N LYS A 489 9.25 -21.46 -4.56
CA LYS A 489 10.11 -20.96 -5.64
C LYS A 489 9.30 -20.31 -6.78
N ASN A 490 8.11 -20.80 -7.06
CA ASN A 490 7.25 -20.30 -8.15
C ASN A 490 6.09 -19.44 -7.62
N GLU A 491 6.15 -19.04 -6.34
CA GLU A 491 5.14 -18.21 -5.70
C GLU A 491 3.73 -18.83 -5.77
N LYS A 492 3.64 -20.18 -5.69
CA LYS A 492 2.38 -20.94 -5.75
C LYS A 492 1.73 -21.05 -4.37
N ARG A 493 0.40 -20.89 -4.30
CA ARG A 493 -0.41 -21.27 -3.13
C ARG A 493 -0.82 -22.74 -3.21
N LEU A 494 -1.45 -23.29 -2.16
CA LEU A 494 -1.86 -24.69 -2.13
C LEU A 494 -2.78 -25.06 -3.31
N GLY A 495 -3.79 -24.24 -3.58
CA GLY A 495 -4.68 -24.42 -4.71
C GLY A 495 -3.96 -24.38 -6.07
N ASP A 496 -2.90 -23.57 -6.22
CA ASP A 496 -2.09 -23.50 -7.44
C ASP A 496 -1.24 -24.77 -7.62
N LEU A 497 -0.67 -25.28 -6.52
CA LEU A 497 0.13 -26.51 -6.52
C LEU A 497 -0.70 -27.73 -6.92
N VAL A 498 -1.88 -27.91 -6.31
CA VAL A 498 -2.77 -29.06 -6.59
C VAL A 498 -3.38 -28.98 -7.99
N ALA A 499 -3.72 -27.78 -8.47
CA ALA A 499 -4.32 -27.59 -9.78
C ALA A 499 -3.30 -27.54 -10.94
N GLY A 500 -1.97 -27.54 -10.67
CA GLY A 500 -0.93 -27.41 -11.70
C GLY A 500 -1.04 -26.08 -12.46
N THR A 501 -1.09 -24.97 -11.71
CA THR A 501 -1.29 -23.62 -12.28
C THR A 501 -0.28 -22.63 -11.75
N LEU A 502 -0.04 -21.58 -12.54
CA LEU A 502 0.77 -20.41 -12.22
C LEU A 502 -0.07 -19.14 -12.35
N VAL A 503 0.28 -18.13 -11.59
CA VAL A 503 -0.30 -16.79 -11.75
C VAL A 503 0.78 -15.85 -12.29
N ILE A 504 0.52 -15.31 -13.48
CA ILE A 504 1.44 -14.42 -14.20
C ILE A 504 0.91 -12.99 -14.22
N GLN A 505 1.82 -12.03 -14.41
CA GLN A 505 1.44 -10.66 -14.76
C GLN A 505 1.09 -10.58 -16.24
N GLU A 506 0.01 -9.88 -16.55
CA GLU A 506 -0.38 -9.58 -17.92
C GLU A 506 0.20 -8.21 -18.27
N GLU A 507 1.18 -8.21 -19.16
CA GLU A 507 1.69 -6.95 -19.71
C GLU A 507 0.56 -6.29 -20.51
N ARG A 508 0.05 -5.17 -20.03
CA ARG A 508 -0.71 -4.30 -20.91
C ARG A 508 0.28 -3.72 -21.89
N MET A 509 0.10 -4.02 -23.18
CA MET A 509 0.63 -3.13 -24.20
C MET A 509 0.20 -1.72 -23.80
N SER A 510 1.19 -0.91 -23.42
CA SER A 510 0.98 0.50 -23.10
C SER A 510 0.16 1.07 -24.26
N THR A 511 -1.11 1.36 -24.03
CA THR A 511 -1.91 2.09 -25.00
C THR A 511 -1.10 3.34 -25.28
N LYS A 512 -0.56 3.43 -26.51
CA LYS A 512 0.24 4.58 -26.97
C LYS A 512 -0.61 5.82 -26.65
N ARG A 513 -0.30 6.49 -25.54
CA ARG A 513 -0.95 7.78 -25.24
C ARG A 513 -0.59 8.69 -26.39
N SER A 514 -1.58 9.23 -27.07
CA SER A 514 -1.35 10.24 -28.08
C SER A 514 -0.65 11.42 -27.38
N ILE A 515 0.56 11.72 -27.83
CA ILE A 515 1.30 12.89 -27.35
C ILE A 515 0.62 14.10 -28.02
N ALA A 516 0.11 15.03 -27.21
CA ALA A 516 -0.38 16.29 -27.73
C ALA A 516 0.81 17.11 -28.21
N LEU A 517 0.88 17.38 -29.50
CA LEU A 517 1.98 18.08 -30.16
C LEU A 517 1.49 19.46 -30.58
N SER A 518 2.34 20.47 -30.40
CA SER A 518 2.04 21.85 -30.77
C SER A 518 2.31 22.11 -32.25
N ASP A 519 1.57 23.03 -32.87
CA ASP A 519 1.78 23.43 -34.26
C ASP A 519 3.17 24.04 -34.50
N SER A 520 3.71 24.75 -33.49
CA SER A 520 5.08 25.27 -33.51
C SER A 520 6.12 24.16 -33.58
N ALA A 521 5.91 23.05 -32.89
CA ALA A 521 6.78 21.88 -32.95
C ALA A 521 6.75 21.21 -34.34
N GLN A 522 5.58 21.17 -34.99
CA GLN A 522 5.47 20.58 -36.33
C GLN A 522 6.23 21.43 -37.36
N SER A 523 6.16 22.76 -37.25
CA SER A 523 6.90 23.64 -38.15
C SER A 523 8.42 23.54 -37.96
N LEU A 524 8.88 23.42 -36.70
CA LEU A 524 10.29 23.24 -36.37
C LEU A 524 10.79 21.84 -36.80
N ALA A 525 9.99 20.82 -36.63
CA ALA A 525 10.36 19.45 -37.01
C ALA A 525 10.71 19.30 -38.50
N ARG A 526 10.07 20.09 -39.38
CA ARG A 526 10.39 20.12 -40.83
C ARG A 526 11.72 20.81 -41.12
N GLN A 527 12.17 21.71 -40.27
CA GLN A 527 13.43 22.45 -40.44
C GLN A 527 14.62 21.72 -39.79
N LEU A 528 14.39 20.95 -38.72
CA LEU A 528 15.44 20.26 -37.97
C LEU A 528 16.38 19.39 -38.82
N PRO A 529 15.93 18.59 -39.81
CA PRO A 529 16.83 17.78 -40.63
C PRO A 529 17.84 18.60 -41.46
N THR A 530 17.56 19.88 -41.70
CA THR A 530 18.49 20.81 -42.39
C THR A 530 19.43 21.51 -41.47
N LEU A 531 19.08 21.62 -40.19
CA LEU A 531 19.81 22.37 -39.15
C LEU A 531 20.64 21.50 -38.22
N SER A 532 20.36 20.22 -38.18
CA SER A 532 20.94 19.28 -37.21
C SER A 532 21.00 17.85 -37.74
N ASP A 533 21.90 17.05 -37.19
CA ASP A 533 22.03 15.65 -37.53
C ASP A 533 21.22 14.74 -36.58
N ILE A 534 19.95 14.52 -36.91
CA ILE A 534 19.03 13.71 -36.11
C ILE A 534 19.45 12.22 -36.09
N THR A 535 20.27 11.76 -37.05
CA THR A 535 20.72 10.35 -37.11
C THR A 535 21.67 9.96 -35.97
N GLN A 536 22.26 10.94 -35.30
CA GLN A 536 23.09 10.72 -34.11
C GLN A 536 22.29 10.36 -32.86
N LEU A 537 20.97 10.63 -32.86
CA LEU A 537 20.12 10.27 -31.72
C LEU A 537 19.88 8.77 -31.70
N GLN A 538 20.39 8.09 -30.67
CA GLN A 538 20.21 6.66 -30.50
C GLN A 538 18.76 6.31 -30.12
N PRO A 539 18.29 5.07 -30.38
CA PRO A 539 16.94 4.64 -29.99
C PRO A 539 16.66 4.78 -28.49
N ASP A 540 17.69 4.61 -27.64
CA ASP A 540 17.59 4.77 -26.19
C ASP A 540 17.37 6.24 -25.79
N ASP A 541 18.10 7.18 -26.42
CA ASP A 541 17.93 8.63 -26.19
C ASP A 541 16.54 9.09 -26.63
N PHE A 542 16.10 8.60 -27.81
CA PHE A 542 14.75 8.87 -28.29
C PHE A 542 13.68 8.33 -27.35
N ALA A 543 13.90 7.15 -26.73
CA ALA A 543 12.98 6.56 -25.77
C ALA A 543 12.80 7.46 -24.54
N VAL A 544 13.86 8.12 -24.04
CA VAL A 544 13.80 9.06 -22.91
C VAL A 544 12.99 10.31 -23.29
N VAL A 545 13.23 10.89 -24.47
CA VAL A 545 12.46 12.05 -24.97
C VAL A 545 10.98 11.69 -25.10
N ARG A 546 10.66 10.54 -25.69
CA ARG A 546 9.28 10.04 -25.82
C ARG A 546 8.62 9.85 -24.46
N GLU A 547 9.31 9.23 -23.51
CA GLU A 547 8.80 8.98 -22.17
C GLU A 547 8.54 10.31 -21.42
N PHE A 548 9.43 11.30 -21.54
CA PHE A 548 9.22 12.65 -21.02
C PHE A 548 7.93 13.26 -21.56
N LEU A 549 7.75 13.26 -22.89
CA LEU A 549 6.57 13.85 -23.55
C LEU A 549 5.27 13.15 -23.14
N GLN A 550 5.29 11.84 -22.93
CA GLN A 550 4.13 11.08 -22.46
C GLN A 550 3.75 11.36 -21.00
N ARG A 551 4.71 11.81 -20.18
CA ARG A 551 4.56 11.96 -18.73
C ARG A 551 4.55 13.42 -18.26
N ARG A 552 4.89 14.39 -19.07
CA ARG A 552 5.07 15.80 -18.69
C ARG A 552 3.87 16.41 -17.95
N ASP A 553 2.64 15.98 -18.25
CA ASP A 553 1.42 16.51 -17.62
C ASP A 553 1.20 15.97 -16.18
N PHE A 554 1.93 14.94 -15.80
CA PHE A 554 1.93 14.36 -14.45
C PHE A 554 3.05 14.93 -13.57
N LEU A 555 4.08 15.52 -14.17
CA LEU A 555 5.18 16.13 -13.45
C LEU A 555 4.72 17.40 -12.70
N THR A 556 5.46 17.76 -11.65
CA THR A 556 5.31 19.08 -11.03
C THR A 556 5.79 20.16 -12.02
N ALA A 557 5.25 21.37 -11.92
CA ALA A 557 5.62 22.47 -12.81
C ALA A 557 7.15 22.71 -12.80
N LYS A 558 7.76 22.68 -11.61
CA LYS A 558 9.22 22.82 -11.45
C LYS A 558 9.97 21.69 -12.14
N ALA A 559 9.61 20.43 -11.84
CA ALA A 559 10.28 19.25 -12.42
C ALA A 559 10.14 19.21 -13.95
N ARG A 560 8.96 19.58 -14.49
CA ARG A 560 8.73 19.68 -15.93
C ARG A 560 9.69 20.69 -16.56
N THR A 561 9.80 21.89 -15.99
CA THR A 561 10.69 22.94 -16.51
C THR A 561 12.15 22.50 -16.43
N ASP A 562 12.60 21.99 -15.28
CA ASP A 562 13.99 21.59 -15.07
C ASP A 562 14.39 20.42 -15.99
N LEU A 563 13.53 19.39 -16.11
CA LEU A 563 13.75 18.25 -16.98
C LEU A 563 13.71 18.63 -18.46
N SER A 564 12.73 19.44 -18.89
CA SER A 564 12.65 19.86 -20.29
C SER A 564 13.89 20.65 -20.72
N MET A 565 14.38 21.56 -19.86
CA MET A 565 15.60 22.32 -20.13
C MET A 565 16.84 21.43 -20.20
N ASN A 566 16.97 20.47 -19.27
CA ASN A 566 18.11 19.56 -19.24
C ASN A 566 18.11 18.63 -20.44
N LEU A 567 16.97 17.99 -20.74
CA LEU A 567 16.82 17.10 -21.89
C LEU A 567 17.02 17.86 -23.21
N ALA A 568 16.45 19.07 -23.33
CA ALA A 568 16.64 19.88 -24.52
C ALA A 568 18.11 20.26 -24.75
N ARG A 569 18.84 20.60 -23.67
CA ARG A 569 20.27 20.89 -23.72
C ARG A 569 21.09 19.66 -24.15
N GLN A 570 20.82 18.51 -23.56
CA GLN A 570 21.51 17.26 -23.88
C GLN A 570 21.21 16.81 -25.32
N THR A 571 19.94 16.79 -25.72
CA THR A 571 19.50 16.43 -27.07
C THR A 571 20.09 17.36 -28.12
N ARG A 572 20.13 18.70 -27.83
CA ARG A 572 20.76 19.68 -28.70
C ARG A 572 22.23 19.34 -28.96
N THR A 573 22.96 18.98 -27.91
CA THR A 573 24.40 18.61 -28.03
C THR A 573 24.57 17.33 -28.85
N LEU A 574 23.72 16.31 -28.65
CA LEU A 574 23.74 15.03 -29.38
C LEU A 574 23.47 15.21 -30.89
N VAL A 575 22.50 16.07 -31.24
CA VAL A 575 22.15 16.32 -32.66
C VAL A 575 23.01 17.42 -33.30
N HIS A 576 24.06 17.90 -32.63
CA HIS A 576 24.98 18.95 -33.09
C HIS A 576 24.30 20.25 -33.54
N LEU A 577 23.21 20.64 -32.86
CA LEU A 577 22.53 21.90 -33.11
C LEU A 577 23.23 23.05 -32.35
N GLU A 578 23.66 24.09 -33.02
CA GLU A 578 24.37 25.23 -32.38
C GLU A 578 23.51 25.96 -31.35
N THR A 579 22.29 26.32 -31.71
CA THR A 579 21.35 27.04 -30.84
C THR A 579 19.92 26.58 -31.09
N ILE A 580 19.10 26.54 -30.01
CA ILE A 580 17.64 26.35 -30.17
C ILE A 580 17.08 27.64 -30.76
N PRO A 581 16.22 27.59 -31.81
CA PRO A 581 15.65 28.78 -32.42
C PRO A 581 14.93 29.68 -31.43
N ALA A 582 15.09 31.01 -31.62
CA ALA A 582 14.48 32.00 -30.76
C ALA A 582 12.94 31.85 -30.74
N GLY A 583 12.33 31.97 -29.54
CA GLY A 583 10.89 31.83 -29.37
C GLY A 583 10.37 30.38 -29.19
N VAL A 584 11.23 29.37 -29.25
CA VAL A 584 10.88 27.97 -29.01
C VAL A 584 11.17 27.58 -27.57
N THR A 585 10.17 27.03 -26.88
CA THR A 585 10.35 26.49 -25.51
C THR A 585 11.05 25.13 -25.55
N SER A 586 11.68 24.75 -24.43
CA SER A 586 12.32 23.42 -24.30
C SER A 586 11.36 22.26 -24.59
N ASP A 587 10.09 22.37 -24.16
CA ASP A 587 9.04 21.38 -24.45
C ASP A 587 8.78 21.28 -25.97
N GLN A 588 8.61 22.42 -26.65
CA GLN A 588 8.36 22.47 -28.09
C GLN A 588 9.54 21.94 -28.91
N PHE A 589 10.77 22.22 -28.44
CA PHE A 589 11.96 21.64 -29.06
C PHE A 589 11.98 20.11 -28.97
N LEU A 590 11.69 19.56 -27.78
CA LEU A 590 11.61 18.10 -27.59
C LEU A 590 10.47 17.45 -28.41
N GLU A 591 9.32 18.15 -28.54
CA GLU A 591 8.23 17.73 -29.45
C GLU A 591 8.70 17.69 -30.92
N ALA A 592 9.46 18.69 -31.35
CA ALA A 592 9.98 18.75 -32.70
C ALA A 592 11.01 17.65 -32.98
N ILE A 593 11.90 17.37 -32.03
CA ILE A 593 12.84 16.23 -32.11
C ILE A 593 12.08 14.90 -32.22
N TYR A 594 11.02 14.72 -31.42
CA TYR A 594 10.18 13.52 -31.47
C TYR A 594 9.56 13.33 -32.86
N LEU A 595 9.00 14.39 -33.46
CA LEU A 595 8.41 14.34 -34.79
C LEU A 595 9.45 14.10 -35.89
N ALA A 596 10.59 14.80 -35.83
CA ALA A 596 11.65 14.68 -36.81
C ALA A 596 12.28 13.27 -36.83
N TYR A 597 12.48 12.66 -35.67
CA TYR A 597 12.98 11.29 -35.57
C TYR A 597 12.00 10.27 -36.16
N GLN A 598 10.68 10.45 -35.93
CA GLN A 598 9.66 9.58 -36.51
C GLN A 598 9.56 9.70 -38.05
N SER A 599 9.75 10.90 -38.59
CA SER A 599 9.69 11.13 -40.01
C SER A 599 10.96 10.70 -40.78
N GLY A 600 12.12 10.64 -40.09
CA GLY A 600 13.38 10.18 -40.67
C GLY A 600 13.60 8.67 -40.61
N GLY A 601 12.77 7.95 -39.83
CA GLY A 601 12.82 6.48 -39.71
C GLY A 601 11.89 5.73 -40.70
N THR A 602 11.18 6.43 -41.54
CA THR A 602 10.43 5.91 -42.70
C THR A 602 11.18 6.19 -43.98
#